data_ba9060c925b801494ccc8512897551c6
#
_entry.id   ba9060c925b801494ccc8512897551c6
#
_cell.length_a   1.000
_cell.length_b   1.000
_cell.length_c   1.000
_cell.angle_alpha   90.00
_cell.angle_beta   90.00
_cell.angle_gamma   90.00
#
_symmetry.space_group_name_H-M   'P 1'
#
loop_
_entity.id
_entity.type
_entity.pdbx_description
1 polymer ?
#
loop_
_entity_poly.entity_id
_entity_poly.type
_entity_poly.pdbx_seq_one_letter_code
_entity_poly.pdbx_strand_id
1 'polypeptide(L)'
;PYPSAMRVILKNLFTALRRYPAAVALNVAGLAVAFAAFLVILIEVRFEYGFDTCHPGSERIFRVEMRSPELADSWFTMLNYPLISDLAGSSAHIEAASALEMLGPGLELEVPEPNGERRLFRETVKRCNSSFVRVLGLRLTEGDAAGLNTSAGLLLPRSLARRMFGDEPAVGRIVRIGGGAC
;
A
#
# COMPACT_ATOMS: atom_id res chain seq x y z
N PRO A 1 40.99 -38.94 9.28
CA PRO A 1 40.25 -39.78 10.26
C PRO A 1 38.73 -39.59 10.27
N TYR A 2 38.15 -38.60 9.57
CA TYR A 2 36.71 -38.29 9.66
C TYR A 2 35.75 -39.00 8.68
N PRO A 3 36.15 -39.59 7.56
CA PRO A 3 35.17 -40.19 6.61
C PRO A 3 34.53 -41.50 7.10
N SER A 4 35.10 -42.17 8.08
CA SER A 4 34.51 -43.41 8.61
C SER A 4 33.30 -43.17 9.56
N ALA A 5 33.38 -42.14 10.38
CA ALA A 5 32.28 -41.79 11.30
C ALA A 5 31.00 -41.32 10.54
N MET A 6 31.17 -40.54 9.49
CA MET A 6 30.06 -40.11 8.62
C MET A 6 29.34 -41.27 7.96
N ARG A 7 30.09 -42.26 7.46
CA ARG A 7 29.51 -43.50 6.87
C ARG A 7 28.71 -44.32 7.88
N VAL A 8 29.18 -44.44 9.11
CA VAL A 8 28.48 -45.15 10.19
C VAL A 8 27.18 -44.43 10.55
N ILE A 9 27.22 -43.08 10.69
CA ILE A 9 26.01 -42.28 10.97
C ILE A 9 24.97 -42.42 9.86
N LEU A 10 25.36 -42.32 8.59
CA LEU A 10 24.47 -42.51 7.44
C LEU A 10 23.87 -43.89 7.38
N LYS A 11 24.70 -44.96 7.62
CA LYS A 11 24.20 -46.36 7.65
C LYS A 11 23.18 -46.57 8.76
N ASN A 12 23.43 -46.04 9.97
CA ASN A 12 22.52 -46.13 11.10
C ASN A 12 21.20 -45.38 10.82
N LEU A 13 21.30 -44.18 10.22
CA LEU A 13 20.14 -43.42 9.77
C LEU A 13 19.27 -44.19 8.78
N PHE A 14 19.88 -44.78 7.72
CA PHE A 14 19.15 -45.60 6.74
C PHE A 14 18.51 -46.84 7.37
N THR A 15 19.17 -47.46 8.32
CA THR A 15 18.63 -48.61 9.02
C THR A 15 17.44 -48.22 9.89
N ALA A 16 17.51 -47.08 10.61
CA ALA A 16 16.42 -46.57 11.40
C ALA A 16 15.20 -46.18 10.54
N LEU A 17 15.42 -45.50 9.39
CA LEU A 17 14.39 -45.13 8.44
C LEU A 17 13.61 -46.37 7.93
N ARG A 18 14.30 -47.47 7.63
CA ARG A 18 13.67 -48.71 7.16
C ARG A 18 12.97 -49.48 8.29
N ARG A 19 13.48 -49.44 9.51
CA ARG A 19 12.97 -50.20 10.64
C ARG A 19 11.69 -49.59 11.25
N TYR A 20 11.53 -48.24 11.18
CA TYR A 20 10.42 -47.54 11.79
C TYR A 20 9.77 -46.55 10.78
N PRO A 21 9.21 -47.04 9.66
CA PRO A 21 8.74 -46.15 8.60
C PRO A 21 7.59 -45.25 9.02
N ALA A 22 6.68 -45.73 9.88
CA ALA A 22 5.56 -44.93 10.37
C ALA A 22 6.00 -43.74 11.26
N ALA A 23 6.95 -43.97 12.16
CA ALA A 23 7.49 -42.92 13.01
C ALA A 23 8.26 -41.87 12.19
N VAL A 24 9.03 -42.31 11.21
CA VAL A 24 9.73 -41.43 10.28
C VAL A 24 8.76 -40.60 9.47
N ALA A 25 7.73 -41.23 8.89
CA ALA A 25 6.72 -40.52 8.12
C ALA A 25 5.99 -39.48 8.95
N LEU A 26 5.65 -39.77 10.21
CA LEU A 26 5.00 -38.82 11.13
C LEU A 26 5.92 -37.63 11.44
N ASN A 27 7.20 -37.90 11.73
CA ASN A 27 8.17 -36.85 12.00
C ASN A 27 8.42 -35.93 10.78
N VAL A 28 8.55 -36.54 9.59
CA VAL A 28 8.70 -35.79 8.33
C VAL A 28 7.45 -34.94 8.05
N ALA A 29 6.26 -35.52 8.22
CA ALA A 29 5.00 -34.79 8.04
C ALA A 29 4.87 -33.63 9.03
N GLY A 30 5.17 -33.86 10.32
CA GLY A 30 5.17 -32.80 11.32
C GLY A 30 6.15 -31.68 11.02
N LEU A 31 7.38 -32.04 10.61
CA LEU A 31 8.39 -31.06 10.21
C LEU A 31 7.98 -30.29 8.95
N ALA A 32 7.37 -30.98 7.97
CA ALA A 32 6.89 -30.35 6.75
C ALA A 32 5.78 -29.31 7.04
N VAL A 33 4.82 -29.64 7.91
CA VAL A 33 3.76 -28.71 8.33
C VAL A 33 4.36 -27.52 9.09
N ALA A 34 5.26 -27.75 10.03
CA ALA A 34 5.92 -26.68 10.78
C ALA A 34 6.72 -25.75 9.85
N PHE A 35 7.43 -26.32 8.87
CA PHE A 35 8.21 -25.55 7.91
C PHE A 35 7.31 -24.77 6.95
N ALA A 36 6.19 -25.35 6.52
CA ALA A 36 5.20 -24.66 5.70
C ALA A 36 4.60 -23.45 6.46
N ALA A 37 4.21 -23.63 7.72
CA ALA A 37 3.71 -22.54 8.56
C ALA A 37 4.76 -21.43 8.73
N PHE A 38 6.02 -21.80 8.98
CA PHE A 38 7.13 -20.85 9.08
C PHE A 38 7.31 -20.05 7.78
N LEU A 39 7.25 -20.72 6.61
CA LEU A 39 7.38 -20.02 5.31
C LEU A 39 6.22 -19.04 5.07
N VAL A 40 5.00 -19.39 5.42
CA VAL A 40 3.84 -18.49 5.30
C VAL A 40 4.06 -17.24 6.16
N ILE A 41 4.43 -17.43 7.43
CA ILE A 41 4.72 -16.29 8.32
C ILE A 41 5.89 -15.44 7.79
N LEU A 42 6.94 -16.09 7.28
CA LEU A 42 8.09 -15.37 6.73
C LEU A 42 7.73 -14.53 5.50
N ILE A 43 6.87 -15.06 4.62
CA ILE A 43 6.38 -14.32 3.45
C ILE A 43 5.54 -13.12 3.89
N GLU A 44 4.64 -13.32 4.85
CA GLU A 44 3.81 -12.24 5.40
C GLU A 44 4.66 -11.14 6.02
N VAL A 45 5.60 -11.50 6.88
CA VAL A 45 6.53 -10.55 7.49
C VAL A 45 7.34 -9.79 6.44
N ARG A 46 7.85 -10.48 5.41
CA ARG A 46 8.58 -9.81 4.32
C ARG A 46 7.70 -8.87 3.50
N PHE A 47 6.45 -9.25 3.28
CA PHE A 47 5.48 -8.41 2.59
C PHE A 47 5.20 -7.14 3.39
N GLU A 48 4.90 -7.25 4.68
CA GLU A 48 4.66 -6.12 5.58
C GLU A 48 5.86 -5.16 5.67
N TYR A 49 7.07 -5.70 5.88
CA TYR A 49 8.28 -4.88 5.92
C TYR A 49 8.65 -4.25 4.57
N GLY A 50 8.22 -4.83 3.45
CA GLY A 50 8.49 -4.34 2.10
C GLY A 50 7.42 -3.40 1.55
N PHE A 51 6.27 -3.26 2.22
CA PHE A 51 5.09 -2.61 1.66
C PHE A 51 5.34 -1.16 1.21
N ASP A 52 6.01 -0.37 2.02
CA ASP A 52 6.23 1.07 1.76
C ASP A 52 7.60 1.38 1.12
N THR A 53 8.45 0.38 0.91
CA THR A 53 9.81 0.59 0.37
C THR A 53 9.83 0.96 -1.12
N CYS A 54 8.69 0.88 -1.81
CA CYS A 54 8.56 1.29 -3.20
C CYS A 54 8.62 2.82 -3.40
N HIS A 55 8.43 3.61 -2.33
CA HIS A 55 8.49 5.06 -2.39
C HIS A 55 9.93 5.55 -2.22
N PRO A 56 10.42 6.45 -3.11
CA PRO A 56 11.72 7.06 -2.93
C PRO A 56 11.80 7.82 -1.60
N GLY A 57 12.79 7.50 -0.77
CA GLY A 57 12.94 8.14 0.54
C GLY A 57 11.95 7.66 1.60
N SER A 58 11.42 6.43 1.46
CA SER A 58 10.45 5.86 2.41
C SER A 58 10.93 5.88 3.87
N GLU A 59 12.24 5.79 4.11
CA GLU A 59 12.86 5.92 5.43
C GLU A 59 12.73 7.30 6.08
N ARG A 60 12.31 8.31 5.29
CA ARG A 60 12.09 9.70 5.73
C ARG A 60 10.63 10.09 5.73
N ILE A 61 9.73 9.18 5.39
CA ILE A 61 8.29 9.39 5.37
C ILE A 61 7.71 8.86 6.68
N PHE A 62 7.06 9.73 7.42
CA PHE A 62 6.45 9.41 8.71
C PHE A 62 4.96 9.68 8.67
N ARG A 63 4.17 8.76 9.21
CA ARG A 63 2.76 8.96 9.48
C ARG A 63 2.61 9.61 10.85
N VAL A 64 1.90 10.72 10.90
CA VAL A 64 1.61 11.40 12.16
C VAL A 64 0.34 10.82 12.77
N GLU A 65 0.43 10.44 14.03
CA GLU A 65 -0.68 9.95 14.83
C GLU A 65 -0.85 10.80 16.07
N MET A 66 -2.07 11.00 16.50
CA MET A 66 -2.39 11.70 17.73
C MET A 66 -2.89 10.71 18.76
N ARG A 67 -2.42 10.83 19.98
CA ARG A 67 -2.91 10.05 21.14
C ARG A 67 -3.95 10.88 21.86
N SER A 68 -5.13 10.31 22.11
CA SER A 68 -6.15 10.93 22.94
C SER A 68 -6.34 10.17 24.25
N PRO A 69 -5.99 10.79 25.37
CA PRO A 69 -6.25 10.20 26.70
C PRO A 69 -7.74 10.00 26.99
N GLU A 70 -8.60 10.84 26.37
CA GLU A 70 -10.05 10.80 26.56
C GLU A 70 -10.70 9.60 25.86
N LEU A 71 -10.05 9.03 24.85
CA LEU A 71 -10.55 7.91 24.04
C LEU A 71 -9.75 6.64 24.34
N ALA A 72 -9.74 6.22 25.61
CA ALA A 72 -9.08 4.99 26.07
C ALA A 72 -7.61 4.88 25.66
N ASP A 73 -6.92 6.02 25.61
CA ASP A 73 -5.49 6.08 25.26
C ASP A 73 -5.14 5.54 23.85
N SER A 74 -6.09 5.65 22.95
CA SER A 74 -5.97 5.15 21.57
C SER A 74 -5.22 6.13 20.66
N TRP A 75 -4.53 5.58 19.67
CA TRP A 75 -3.86 6.34 18.62
C TRP A 75 -4.81 6.59 17.45
N PHE A 76 -4.86 7.83 16.97
CA PHE A 76 -5.70 8.25 15.85
C PHE A 76 -4.85 8.85 14.74
N THR A 77 -5.17 8.49 13.52
CA THR A 77 -4.59 9.07 12.30
C THR A 77 -5.45 10.20 11.73
N MET A 78 -6.63 10.45 12.32
CA MET A 78 -7.52 11.52 11.89
C MET A 78 -7.08 12.83 12.54
N LEU A 79 -6.39 13.66 11.76
CA LEU A 79 -5.92 14.98 12.16
C LEU A 79 -6.71 16.06 11.46
N ASN A 80 -6.91 17.21 12.14
CA ASN A 80 -7.52 18.37 11.56
C ASN A 80 -6.61 18.98 10.49
N TYR A 81 -7.19 19.44 9.38
CA TYR A 81 -6.42 20.02 8.26
C TYR A 81 -5.51 21.19 8.67
N PRO A 82 -5.93 22.14 9.55
CA PRO A 82 -5.05 23.21 10.04
C PRO A 82 -3.77 22.68 10.71
N LEU A 83 -3.89 21.61 11.49
CA LEU A 83 -2.73 21.01 12.17
C LEU A 83 -1.65 20.52 11.19
N ILE A 84 -2.06 20.06 10.01
CA ILE A 84 -1.12 19.59 8.97
C ILE A 84 -0.34 20.79 8.39
N SER A 85 -1.01 21.92 8.18
CA SER A 85 -0.37 23.15 7.75
C SER A 85 0.63 23.67 8.80
N ASP A 86 0.24 23.63 10.06
CA ASP A 86 1.07 24.06 11.19
C ASP A 86 2.28 23.13 11.37
N LEU A 87 2.08 21.81 11.22
CA LEU A 87 3.17 20.85 11.23
C LEU A 87 4.19 21.12 10.13
N ALA A 88 3.75 21.40 8.90
CA ALA A 88 4.64 21.70 7.80
C ALA A 88 5.53 22.92 8.08
N GLY A 89 5.02 23.91 8.82
CA GLY A 89 5.75 25.12 9.22
C GLY A 89 6.50 25.03 10.55
N SER A 90 6.30 23.97 11.33
CA SER A 90 6.78 23.90 12.73
C SER A 90 8.29 23.66 12.86
N SER A 91 8.93 23.11 11.85
CA SER A 91 10.37 22.77 11.89
C SER A 91 11.01 22.81 10.52
N ALA A 92 12.24 23.31 10.45
CA ALA A 92 13.07 23.26 9.24
C ALA A 92 13.46 21.83 8.82
N HIS A 93 13.25 20.84 9.69
CA HIS A 93 13.50 19.43 9.38
C HIS A 93 12.33 18.76 8.65
N ILE A 94 11.17 19.39 8.59
CA ILE A 94 9.99 18.90 7.86
C ILE A 94 10.01 19.51 6.46
N GLU A 95 10.33 18.71 5.46
CA GLU A 95 10.42 19.16 4.08
C GLU A 95 9.06 19.37 3.41
N ALA A 96 8.09 18.52 3.76
CA ALA A 96 6.73 18.59 3.25
C ALA A 96 5.78 17.83 4.18
N ALA A 97 4.53 18.27 4.26
CA ALA A 97 3.45 17.53 4.92
C ALA A 97 2.24 17.46 3.99
N SER A 98 1.52 16.36 4.04
CA SER A 98 0.28 16.18 3.27
C SER A 98 -0.72 15.39 4.08
N ALA A 99 -2.00 15.73 3.86
CA ALA A 99 -3.12 14.92 4.32
C ALA A 99 -3.64 14.04 3.21
N LEU A 100 -4.16 12.90 3.60
CA LEU A 100 -4.92 12.02 2.72
C LEU A 100 -6.27 11.74 3.37
N GLU A 101 -7.30 12.42 2.90
CA GLU A 101 -8.66 12.28 3.39
C GLU A 101 -9.47 11.36 2.46
N MET A 102 -10.14 10.37 3.03
CA MET A 102 -11.04 9.51 2.26
C MET A 102 -12.40 10.21 2.11
N LEU A 103 -12.79 10.50 0.87
CA LEU A 103 -14.10 11.11 0.58
C LEU A 103 -15.25 10.10 0.64
N GLY A 104 -14.93 8.81 0.49
CA GLY A 104 -15.88 7.71 0.56
C GLY A 104 -15.47 6.55 -0.35
N PRO A 105 -15.91 5.32 -0.02
CA PRO A 105 -15.73 4.18 -0.90
C PRO A 105 -16.75 4.21 -2.05
N GLY A 106 -16.28 3.90 -3.27
CA GLY A 106 -17.17 3.66 -4.40
C GLY A 106 -17.89 4.89 -4.92
N LEU A 107 -17.22 6.05 -4.91
CA LEU A 107 -17.78 7.25 -5.56
C LEU A 107 -17.85 7.06 -7.07
N GLU A 108 -18.90 7.62 -7.66
CA GLU A 108 -19.11 7.58 -9.10
C GLU A 108 -18.35 8.75 -9.76
N LEU A 109 -17.47 8.39 -10.69
CA LEU A 109 -16.78 9.32 -11.54
C LEU A 109 -17.48 9.33 -12.90
N GLU A 110 -18.01 10.46 -13.30
CA GLU A 110 -18.69 10.63 -14.57
C GLU A 110 -17.76 11.27 -15.60
N VAL A 111 -17.59 10.62 -16.72
CA VAL A 111 -16.89 11.16 -17.90
C VAL A 111 -17.92 11.52 -18.95
N PRO A 112 -18.10 12.82 -19.28
CA PRO A 112 -19.02 13.22 -20.33
C PRO A 112 -18.48 12.80 -21.70
N GLU A 113 -19.36 12.22 -22.53
CA GLU A 113 -19.07 11.84 -23.89
C GLU A 113 -19.59 12.91 -24.89
N PRO A 114 -18.97 13.03 -26.07
CA PRO A 114 -19.41 14.00 -27.10
C PRO A 114 -20.84 13.79 -27.61
N ASN A 115 -21.37 12.56 -27.52
CA ASN A 115 -22.73 12.19 -27.89
C ASN A 115 -23.80 12.55 -26.82
N GLY A 116 -23.39 13.18 -25.71
CA GLY A 116 -24.25 13.53 -24.59
C GLY A 116 -24.46 12.41 -23.57
N GLU A 117 -23.91 11.22 -23.83
CA GLU A 117 -23.89 10.14 -22.85
C GLU A 117 -22.85 10.39 -21.77
N ARG A 118 -22.92 9.61 -20.70
CA ARG A 118 -21.97 9.67 -19.57
C ARG A 118 -21.47 8.27 -19.28
N ARG A 119 -20.17 8.09 -19.23
CA ARG A 119 -19.60 6.85 -18.71
C ARG A 119 -19.35 6.99 -17.22
N LEU A 120 -19.77 5.98 -16.47
CA LEU A 120 -19.64 5.93 -15.01
C LEU A 120 -18.54 4.95 -14.61
N PHE A 121 -17.69 5.39 -13.69
CA PHE A 121 -16.64 4.58 -13.09
C PHE A 121 -16.80 4.66 -11.58
N ARG A 122 -16.78 3.53 -10.90
CA ARG A 122 -16.89 3.48 -9.45
C ARG A 122 -15.51 3.27 -8.83
N GLU A 123 -15.02 4.30 -8.15
CA GLU A 123 -13.66 4.31 -7.63
C GLU A 123 -13.61 4.89 -6.20
N THR A 124 -12.55 4.55 -5.46
CA THR A 124 -12.29 5.17 -4.16
C THR A 124 -11.55 6.48 -4.37
N VAL A 125 -12.18 7.59 -4.02
CA VAL A 125 -11.61 8.92 -4.16
C VAL A 125 -11.07 9.42 -2.83
N LYS A 126 -9.88 9.98 -2.86
CA LYS A 126 -9.22 10.58 -1.70
C LYS A 126 -8.86 12.03 -2.01
N ARG A 127 -9.01 12.90 -1.02
CA ARG A 127 -8.57 14.29 -1.11
C ARG A 127 -7.12 14.40 -0.64
N CYS A 128 -6.30 15.13 -1.38
CA CYS A 128 -4.94 15.48 -0.99
C CYS A 128 -4.56 16.85 -1.56
N ASN A 129 -3.41 17.36 -1.18
CA ASN A 129 -2.80 18.56 -1.77
C ASN A 129 -1.61 18.20 -2.67
N SER A 130 -1.01 19.19 -3.34
CA SER A 130 0.15 18.98 -4.22
C SER A 130 1.36 18.39 -3.50
N SER A 131 1.51 18.66 -2.20
CA SER A 131 2.60 18.09 -1.38
C SER A 131 2.55 16.56 -1.30
N PHE A 132 1.38 15.94 -1.49
CA PHE A 132 1.23 14.49 -1.55
C PHE A 132 2.13 13.83 -2.60
N VAL A 133 2.18 14.43 -3.78
CA VAL A 133 3.04 13.96 -4.89
C VAL A 133 4.51 14.02 -4.49
N ARG A 134 4.91 15.11 -3.81
CA ARG A 134 6.29 15.30 -3.34
C ARG A 134 6.64 14.34 -2.19
N VAL A 135 5.77 14.21 -1.19
CA VAL A 135 5.99 13.34 -0.01
C VAL A 135 6.17 11.89 -0.44
N LEU A 136 5.35 11.40 -1.36
CA LEU A 136 5.42 10.02 -1.84
C LEU A 136 6.37 9.83 -3.03
N GLY A 137 7.00 10.90 -3.52
CA GLY A 137 7.90 10.81 -4.68
C GLY A 137 7.20 10.29 -5.96
N LEU A 138 5.92 10.62 -6.13
CA LEU A 138 5.14 10.13 -7.25
C LEU A 138 5.62 10.76 -8.57
N ARG A 139 5.78 9.93 -9.59
CA ARG A 139 6.09 10.40 -10.94
C ARG A 139 4.81 10.67 -11.71
N LEU A 140 4.59 11.93 -12.07
CA LEU A 140 3.54 12.29 -12.99
C LEU A 140 4.00 12.01 -14.43
N THR A 141 3.17 11.32 -15.20
CA THR A 141 3.42 11.08 -16.63
C THR A 141 2.88 12.22 -17.48
N GLU A 142 1.85 12.91 -16.98
CA GLU A 142 1.19 14.04 -17.63
C GLU A 142 0.74 15.04 -16.55
N GLY A 143 0.70 16.33 -16.90
CA GLY A 143 0.19 17.39 -16.02
C GLY A 143 1.17 17.84 -14.96
N ASP A 144 0.64 18.60 -13.99
CA ASP A 144 1.39 19.20 -12.89
C ASP A 144 0.67 18.96 -11.55
N ALA A 145 1.45 18.70 -10.51
CA ALA A 145 0.97 18.53 -9.14
C ALA A 145 0.26 19.81 -8.60
N ALA A 146 0.63 20.99 -9.08
CA ALA A 146 0.00 22.25 -8.68
C ALA A 146 -1.52 22.27 -8.92
N GLY A 147 -1.99 21.50 -9.90
CA GLY A 147 -3.43 21.31 -10.14
C GLY A 147 -4.20 20.79 -8.94
N LEU A 148 -3.56 19.99 -8.07
CA LEU A 148 -4.20 19.47 -6.85
C LEU A 148 -4.48 20.53 -5.77
N ASN A 149 -3.93 21.72 -5.90
CA ASN A 149 -4.23 22.84 -4.99
C ASN A 149 -5.52 23.59 -5.39
N THR A 150 -6.11 23.23 -6.51
CA THR A 150 -7.39 23.76 -6.96
C THR A 150 -8.53 22.82 -6.63
N SER A 151 -9.74 23.35 -6.52
CA SER A 151 -10.94 22.53 -6.29
C SER A 151 -11.30 21.63 -7.48
N ALA A 152 -10.69 21.86 -8.65
CA ALA A 152 -10.95 21.13 -9.88
C ALA A 152 -9.82 20.15 -10.26
N GLY A 153 -8.75 20.07 -9.46
CA GLY A 153 -7.63 19.19 -9.75
C GLY A 153 -7.92 17.74 -9.37
N LEU A 154 -7.66 16.81 -10.29
CA LEU A 154 -7.80 15.37 -10.08
C LEU A 154 -6.53 14.65 -10.53
N LEU A 155 -5.98 13.79 -9.66
CA LEU A 155 -4.88 12.91 -9.97
C LEU A 155 -5.43 11.51 -10.27
N LEU A 156 -5.17 11.01 -11.46
CA LEU A 156 -5.63 9.68 -11.90
C LEU A 156 -4.45 8.71 -12.01
N PRO A 157 -4.56 7.48 -11.50
CA PRO A 157 -3.65 6.42 -11.88
C PRO A 157 -3.67 6.20 -13.40
N ARG A 158 -2.52 5.92 -14.00
CA ARG A 158 -2.42 5.69 -15.47
C ARG A 158 -3.38 4.60 -15.98
N SER A 159 -3.58 3.54 -15.18
CA SER A 159 -4.53 2.47 -15.53
C SER A 159 -5.97 2.96 -15.61
N LEU A 160 -6.37 3.84 -14.68
CA LEU A 160 -7.71 4.42 -14.68
C LEU A 160 -7.87 5.45 -15.81
N ALA A 161 -6.87 6.31 -16.03
CA ALA A 161 -6.87 7.26 -17.14
C ALA A 161 -7.05 6.54 -18.49
N ARG A 162 -6.33 5.42 -18.70
CA ARG A 162 -6.52 4.60 -19.93
C ARG A 162 -7.90 3.97 -20.02
N ARG A 163 -8.50 3.54 -18.93
CA ARG A 163 -9.87 3.02 -18.93
C ARG A 163 -10.91 4.10 -19.24
N MET A 164 -10.66 5.34 -18.81
CA MET A 164 -11.56 6.48 -19.01
C MET A 164 -11.41 7.10 -20.39
N PHE A 165 -10.19 7.27 -20.90
CA PHE A 165 -9.90 8.08 -22.08
C PHE A 165 -9.18 7.31 -23.19
N GLY A 166 -8.88 6.02 -22.99
CA GLY A 166 -8.11 5.23 -23.96
C GLY A 166 -6.66 5.70 -24.02
N ASP A 167 -6.19 5.93 -25.26
CA ASP A 167 -4.83 6.43 -25.52
C ASP A 167 -4.79 7.97 -25.67
N GLU A 168 -5.92 8.64 -25.46
CA GLU A 168 -5.96 10.11 -25.51
C GLU A 168 -5.42 10.73 -24.21
N PRO A 169 -4.82 11.94 -24.28
CA PRO A 169 -4.34 12.65 -23.09
C PRO A 169 -5.46 12.89 -22.08
N ALA A 170 -5.19 12.62 -20.79
CA ALA A 170 -6.15 12.82 -19.70
C ALA A 170 -6.17 14.26 -19.21
N VAL A 171 -5.08 15.01 -19.38
CA VAL A 171 -4.95 16.39 -18.94
C VAL A 171 -5.91 17.31 -19.70
N GLY A 172 -6.64 18.14 -18.95
CA GLY A 172 -7.65 19.05 -19.51
C GLY A 172 -9.03 18.40 -19.71
N ARG A 173 -9.19 17.10 -19.46
CA ARG A 173 -10.48 16.41 -19.50
C ARG A 173 -11.26 16.67 -18.22
N ILE A 174 -12.58 16.73 -18.37
CA ILE A 174 -13.49 16.93 -17.25
C ILE A 174 -13.96 15.57 -16.73
N VAL A 175 -13.77 15.36 -15.45
CA VAL A 175 -14.37 14.25 -14.71
C VAL A 175 -15.23 14.84 -13.60
N ARG A 176 -16.49 14.46 -13.53
CA ARG A 176 -17.40 14.88 -12.46
C ARG A 176 -17.39 13.81 -11.39
N ILE A 177 -17.29 14.22 -10.13
CA ILE A 177 -17.41 13.31 -9.00
C ILE A 177 -18.87 13.41 -8.55
N GLY A 178 -19.65 12.40 -8.93
CA GLY A 178 -21.05 12.27 -8.57
C GLY A 178 -21.20 11.39 -7.32
N GLY A 179 -22.08 11.77 -6.43
CA GLY A 179 -22.33 11.04 -5.20
C GLY A 179 -23.10 11.85 -4.17
N GLY A 180 -23.55 13.00 -4.55
CA GLY A 180 -24.51 13.79 -3.80
C GLY A 180 -25.84 13.82 -4.53
N ALA A 181 -26.68 12.81 -4.33
CA ALA A 181 -28.10 13.08 -4.32
C ALA A 181 -28.37 13.84 -3.03
N CYS A 182 -28.51 15.15 -3.12
CA CYS A 182 -29.26 15.91 -2.15
C CYS A 182 -30.74 15.74 -2.44
#